data_c71d300881ad61e8462cfe909e0d79dd
#
_entry.id   c71d300881ad61e8462cfe909e0d79dd
#
_cell.length_a   1.000
_cell.length_b   1.000
_cell.length_c   1.000
_cell.angle_alpha   90.00
_cell.angle_beta   90.00
_cell.angle_gamma   90.00
#
_symmetry.space_group_name_H-M   'P 1'
#
loop_
_entity.id
_entity.type
_entity.pdbx_description
1 polymer ?
#
loop_
_entity_poly.entity_id
_entity_poly.type
_entity_poly.pdbx_seq_one_letter_code
_entity_poly.pdbx_strand_id
1 'polypeptide(L)'
;MKKKHIDFTFRVLGALIMGLALGFLLRTLYASNIEIINKTIIWYNIVGNGYVRLLQMLVMPLIFVSITMALINIKGGSNLKKMTFSIIAVLMITTAISALVGILVSKGFGLDASKLQSLMSDASQGFNYEDRLKTFSGKSAPQQLLEIIPTNPFSALAGFGVLPTLSVVFFSALIGVSALGLKNKKPEIFDFFFKMIQTLHDVIMQIVSFVVGLSPFGVLALMTRFMASSNFESFAQLGQFLIASYVAIIVMILVYAVMLIIFGYNPIKFYSKAFSVLTFAFTSRTSAGTLPLNTSTLINGMGISEGISNLSASLAVNIGKNGCTGIFPAMVVAMIAPTLGINIFEPSFLIRLMIIILIGSFGLPGVPGGAMTAALITLSALNFPVELVAVLVAIDPILDMGFTMLNVNDGMITAAVTGKICKEVDMDKFNAKYTSYSENI
;
A
#
# COMPACT_ATOMS: atom_id res chain seq x y z
N MET A 1 -8.96 1.20 -37.75
CA MET A 1 -9.34 0.19 -36.75
C MET A 1 -8.60 0.52 -35.44
N LYS A 2 -9.25 1.11 -34.42
CA LYS A 2 -8.65 1.26 -33.09
C LYS A 2 -8.44 -0.14 -32.51
N LYS A 3 -7.18 -0.57 -32.32
CA LYS A 3 -6.86 -1.80 -31.57
C LYS A 3 -7.50 -1.66 -30.19
N LYS A 4 -8.50 -2.49 -29.87
CA LYS A 4 -9.03 -2.63 -28.51
C LYS A 4 -7.82 -3.09 -27.64
N HIS A 5 -7.19 -2.17 -26.95
CA HIS A 5 -6.20 -2.54 -25.94
C HIS A 5 -6.94 -3.29 -24.82
N ILE A 6 -6.60 -4.56 -24.65
CA ILE A 6 -7.05 -5.35 -23.52
C ILE A 6 -6.60 -4.62 -22.26
N ASP A 7 -7.54 -4.36 -21.34
CA ASP A 7 -7.26 -3.71 -20.06
C ASP A 7 -6.12 -4.43 -19.31
N PHE A 8 -5.29 -3.65 -18.63
CA PHE A 8 -4.13 -4.17 -17.87
C PHE A 8 -4.55 -5.28 -16.89
N THR A 9 -5.69 -5.12 -16.21
CA THR A 9 -6.25 -6.12 -15.29
C THR A 9 -6.47 -7.46 -15.97
N PHE A 10 -7.09 -7.47 -17.17
CA PHE A 10 -7.31 -8.71 -17.93
C PHE A 10 -6.02 -9.35 -18.41
N ARG A 11 -4.98 -8.55 -18.72
CA ARG A 11 -3.66 -9.09 -19.08
C ARG A 11 -3.01 -9.80 -17.92
N VAL A 12 -3.08 -9.24 -16.69
CA VAL A 12 -2.50 -9.86 -15.50
C VAL A 12 -3.30 -11.09 -15.07
N LEU A 13 -4.64 -11.04 -15.11
CA LEU A 13 -5.48 -12.21 -14.84
C LEU A 13 -5.29 -13.33 -15.87
N GLY A 14 -5.13 -12.98 -17.15
CA GLY A 14 -4.81 -13.93 -18.20
C GLY A 14 -3.44 -14.59 -17.97
N ALA A 15 -2.44 -13.81 -17.58
CA ALA A 15 -1.11 -14.30 -17.21
C ALA A 15 -1.13 -15.21 -15.98
N LEU A 16 -1.96 -14.89 -14.97
CA LEU A 16 -2.23 -15.75 -13.81
C LEU A 16 -2.76 -17.14 -14.27
N ILE A 17 -3.87 -17.13 -15.02
CA ILE A 17 -4.53 -18.37 -15.47
C ILE A 17 -3.57 -19.20 -16.35
N MET A 18 -2.89 -18.54 -17.30
CA MET A 18 -1.89 -19.21 -18.14
C MET A 18 -0.71 -19.77 -17.34
N GLY A 19 -0.20 -19.01 -16.37
CA GLY A 19 0.88 -19.46 -15.50
C GLY A 19 0.50 -20.70 -14.69
N LEU A 20 -0.72 -20.71 -14.13
CA LEU A 20 -1.25 -21.86 -13.43
C LEU A 20 -1.43 -23.08 -14.34
N ALA A 21 -1.98 -22.88 -15.55
CA ALA A 21 -2.16 -23.95 -16.53
C ALA A 21 -0.81 -24.53 -16.97
N LEU A 22 0.17 -23.70 -17.29
CA LEU A 22 1.52 -24.13 -17.66
C LEU A 22 2.22 -24.88 -16.52
N GLY A 23 2.13 -24.38 -15.29
CA GLY A 23 2.71 -25.04 -14.12
C GLY A 23 2.07 -26.40 -13.83
N PHE A 24 0.73 -26.50 -13.95
CA PHE A 24 -0.01 -27.75 -13.83
C PHE A 24 0.40 -28.75 -14.93
N LEU A 25 0.54 -28.27 -16.16
CA LEU A 25 0.94 -29.08 -17.31
C LEU A 25 2.39 -29.60 -17.15
N LEU A 26 3.32 -28.76 -16.69
CA LEU A 26 4.68 -29.18 -16.36
C LEU A 26 4.67 -30.27 -15.28
N ARG A 27 3.87 -30.09 -14.23
CA ARG A 27 3.76 -31.06 -13.14
C ARG A 27 3.19 -32.41 -13.61
N THR A 28 2.14 -32.39 -14.45
CA THR A 28 1.49 -33.64 -14.91
C THR A 28 2.29 -34.37 -15.95
N LEU A 29 2.90 -33.66 -16.92
CA LEU A 29 3.67 -34.30 -18.01
C LEU A 29 5.01 -34.83 -17.53
N TYR A 30 5.63 -34.18 -16.54
CA TYR A 30 6.96 -34.54 -16.04
C TYR A 30 6.96 -35.01 -14.59
N ALA A 31 5.82 -35.48 -14.07
CA ALA A 31 5.68 -35.97 -12.69
C ALA A 31 6.71 -37.01 -12.28
N SER A 32 7.16 -37.85 -13.26
CA SER A 32 8.18 -38.87 -13.08
C SER A 32 9.62 -38.36 -13.23
N ASN A 33 9.84 -37.13 -13.68
CA ASN A 33 11.17 -36.58 -13.95
C ASN A 33 11.35 -35.18 -13.36
N ILE A 34 11.61 -35.14 -12.05
CA ILE A 34 11.83 -33.92 -11.27
C ILE A 34 12.98 -33.08 -11.82
N GLU A 35 13.98 -33.69 -12.44
CA GLU A 35 15.14 -32.99 -13.01
C GLU A 35 14.74 -32.07 -14.18
N ILE A 36 13.82 -32.49 -15.03
CA ILE A 36 13.30 -31.67 -16.13
C ILE A 36 12.50 -30.49 -15.58
N ILE A 37 11.66 -30.73 -14.57
CA ILE A 37 10.88 -29.66 -13.91
C ILE A 37 11.85 -28.62 -13.36
N ASN A 38 12.87 -29.03 -12.60
CA ASN A 38 13.84 -28.13 -11.99
C ASN A 38 14.63 -27.34 -13.05
N LYS A 39 15.09 -27.96 -14.13
CA LYS A 39 15.77 -27.25 -15.23
C LYS A 39 14.88 -26.22 -15.91
N THR A 40 13.61 -26.54 -16.10
CA THR A 40 12.63 -25.62 -16.71
C THR A 40 12.30 -24.45 -15.78
N ILE A 41 12.13 -24.72 -14.49
CA ILE A 41 11.85 -23.70 -13.46
C ILE A 41 12.97 -22.67 -13.36
N ILE A 42 14.23 -23.01 -13.58
CA ILE A 42 15.37 -22.07 -13.57
C ILE A 42 15.13 -20.90 -14.54
N TRP A 43 14.61 -21.17 -15.74
CA TRP A 43 14.31 -20.11 -16.72
C TRP A 43 13.15 -19.21 -16.29
N TYR A 44 12.08 -19.78 -15.72
CA TYR A 44 10.99 -18.99 -15.14
C TYR A 44 11.46 -18.16 -13.94
N ASN A 45 12.42 -18.68 -13.15
CA ASN A 45 13.02 -17.94 -12.04
C ASN A 45 13.76 -16.68 -12.49
N ILE A 46 14.42 -16.70 -13.65
CA ILE A 46 15.08 -15.48 -14.17
C ILE A 46 14.05 -14.38 -14.38
N VAL A 47 12.91 -14.69 -15.00
CA VAL A 47 11.85 -13.69 -15.26
C VAL A 47 11.14 -13.31 -13.97
N GLY A 48 10.72 -14.28 -13.17
CA GLY A 48 9.98 -14.05 -11.92
C GLY A 48 10.81 -13.32 -10.88
N ASN A 49 12.00 -13.81 -10.54
CA ASN A 49 12.89 -13.17 -9.59
C ASN A 49 13.45 -11.85 -10.13
N GLY A 50 13.67 -11.73 -11.45
CA GLY A 50 14.03 -10.46 -12.09
C GLY A 50 12.97 -9.40 -11.87
N TYR A 51 11.69 -9.76 -12.03
CA TYR A 51 10.56 -8.86 -11.74
C TYR A 51 10.54 -8.43 -10.26
N VAL A 52 10.73 -9.38 -9.33
CA VAL A 52 10.79 -9.06 -7.89
C VAL A 52 11.95 -8.13 -7.57
N ARG A 53 13.14 -8.36 -8.14
CA ARG A 53 14.31 -7.47 -7.96
C ARG A 53 14.05 -6.06 -8.48
N LEU A 54 13.33 -5.92 -9.61
CA LEU A 54 12.92 -4.60 -10.12
C LEU A 54 11.99 -3.89 -9.15
N LEU A 55 11.05 -4.59 -8.51
CA LEU A 55 10.20 -4.03 -7.48
C LEU A 55 11.02 -3.59 -6.24
N GLN A 56 11.95 -4.44 -5.77
CA GLN A 56 12.81 -4.14 -4.62
C GLN A 56 13.70 -2.93 -4.87
N MET A 57 14.25 -2.78 -6.08
CA MET A 57 15.09 -1.65 -6.48
C MET A 57 14.39 -0.29 -6.29
N LEU A 58 13.05 -0.26 -6.39
CA LEU A 58 12.27 0.97 -6.28
C LEU A 58 12.05 1.42 -4.83
N VAL A 59 12.23 0.54 -3.84
CA VAL A 59 11.84 0.81 -2.44
C VAL A 59 12.52 2.05 -1.89
N MET A 60 13.86 2.09 -1.89
CA MET A 60 14.61 3.19 -1.27
C MET A 60 14.44 4.53 -2.00
N PRO A 61 14.57 4.59 -3.35
CA PRO A 61 14.31 5.82 -4.08
C PRO A 61 12.89 6.35 -3.88
N LEU A 62 11.89 5.46 -3.91
CA LEU A 62 10.50 5.85 -3.75
C LEU A 62 10.21 6.43 -2.36
N ILE A 63 10.70 5.78 -1.29
CA ILE A 63 10.58 6.29 0.08
C ILE A 63 11.19 7.69 0.18
N PHE A 64 12.39 7.86 -0.34
CA PHE A 64 13.11 9.13 -0.26
C PHE A 64 12.32 10.28 -0.89
N VAL A 65 11.93 10.13 -2.16
CA VAL A 65 11.23 11.22 -2.87
C VAL A 65 9.81 11.44 -2.36
N SER A 66 9.09 10.36 -2.03
CA SER A 66 7.69 10.44 -1.60
C SER A 66 7.54 11.11 -0.24
N ILE A 67 8.37 10.74 0.74
CA ILE A 67 8.33 11.36 2.08
C ILE A 67 8.78 12.82 2.02
N THR A 68 9.88 13.10 1.30
CA THR A 68 10.34 14.48 1.11
C THR A 68 9.24 15.32 0.45
N MET A 69 8.62 14.80 -0.63
CA MET A 69 7.57 15.49 -1.36
C MET A 69 6.31 15.72 -0.51
N ALA A 70 5.89 14.72 0.28
CA ALA A 70 4.75 14.84 1.18
C ALA A 70 4.92 15.99 2.17
N LEU A 71 6.11 16.14 2.74
CA LEU A 71 6.41 17.19 3.72
C LEU A 71 6.48 18.57 3.09
N ILE A 72 7.21 18.74 1.98
CA ILE A 72 7.34 20.06 1.33
C ILE A 72 6.04 20.58 0.73
N ASN A 73 5.08 19.68 0.43
CA ASN A 73 3.74 20.05 -0.05
C ASN A 73 2.81 20.59 1.04
N ILE A 74 3.18 20.57 2.30
CA ILE A 74 2.35 21.11 3.38
C ILE A 74 2.17 22.62 3.20
N LYS A 75 0.96 23.04 2.79
CA LYS A 75 0.61 24.44 2.57
C LYS A 75 0.34 25.15 3.90
N GLY A 76 0.81 26.38 4.05
CA GLY A 76 0.68 27.17 5.28
C GLY A 76 -0.43 28.23 5.21
N GLY A 77 -1.16 28.39 6.33
CA GLY A 77 -2.23 29.38 6.60
C GLY A 77 -2.92 28.97 7.90
N SER A 78 -3.46 29.88 8.74
CA SER A 78 -3.97 29.51 10.09
C SER A 78 -5.16 28.54 10.03
N ASN A 79 -6.16 28.79 9.20
CA ASN A 79 -7.29 27.87 8.99
C ASN A 79 -6.87 26.61 8.22
N LEU A 80 -6.03 26.76 7.21
CA LEU A 80 -5.46 25.64 6.48
C LEU A 80 -4.62 24.70 7.35
N LYS A 81 -3.91 25.23 8.37
CA LYS A 81 -3.16 24.39 9.33
C LYS A 81 -4.08 23.47 10.10
N LYS A 82 -5.20 23.99 10.64
CA LYS A 82 -6.17 23.19 11.38
C LYS A 82 -6.81 22.12 10.50
N MET A 83 -7.22 22.48 9.29
CA MET A 83 -7.81 21.55 8.32
C MET A 83 -6.81 20.46 7.95
N THR A 84 -5.60 20.83 7.53
CA THR A 84 -4.54 19.88 7.14
C THR A 84 -4.18 18.94 8.28
N PHE A 85 -4.00 19.49 9.50
CA PHE A 85 -3.70 18.67 10.67
C PHE A 85 -4.83 17.68 10.98
N SER A 86 -6.10 18.12 10.94
CA SER A 86 -7.25 17.24 11.16
C SER A 86 -7.34 16.14 10.12
N ILE A 87 -7.12 16.47 8.84
CA ILE A 87 -7.13 15.48 7.75
C ILE A 87 -6.03 14.43 7.96
N ILE A 88 -4.79 14.87 8.20
CA ILE A 88 -3.66 13.95 8.42
C ILE A 88 -3.91 13.09 9.68
N ALA A 89 -4.40 13.69 10.76
CA ALA A 89 -4.69 12.95 11.99
C ALA A 89 -5.75 11.86 11.76
N VAL A 90 -6.84 12.17 11.05
CA VAL A 90 -7.90 11.19 10.75
C VAL A 90 -7.35 10.08 9.84
N LEU A 91 -6.63 10.42 8.75
CA LEU A 91 -6.01 9.43 7.87
C LEU A 91 -5.05 8.50 8.63
N MET A 92 -4.24 9.04 9.55
CA MET A 92 -3.31 8.23 10.36
C MET A 92 -4.03 7.31 11.34
N ILE A 93 -5.06 7.82 12.02
CA ILE A 93 -5.87 7.02 12.96
C ILE A 93 -6.57 5.89 12.22
N THR A 94 -7.21 6.16 11.09
CA THR A 94 -7.89 5.15 10.30
C THR A 94 -6.92 4.12 9.72
N THR A 95 -5.70 4.54 9.31
CA THR A 95 -4.65 3.63 8.86
C THR A 95 -4.17 2.71 10.01
N ALA A 96 -3.99 3.23 11.22
CA ALA A 96 -3.65 2.40 12.37
C ALA A 96 -4.75 1.39 12.69
N ILE A 97 -6.02 1.81 12.67
CA ILE A 97 -7.17 0.91 12.87
C ILE A 97 -7.19 -0.17 11.77
N SER A 98 -6.97 0.21 10.52
CA SER A 98 -6.98 -0.73 9.39
C SER A 98 -5.86 -1.77 9.48
N ALA A 99 -4.69 -1.38 9.98
CA ALA A 99 -3.60 -2.31 10.25
C ALA A 99 -3.95 -3.31 11.37
N LEU A 100 -4.58 -2.84 12.46
CA LEU A 100 -5.08 -3.73 13.51
C LEU A 100 -6.13 -4.70 12.98
N VAL A 101 -7.08 -4.21 12.17
CA VAL A 101 -8.08 -5.07 11.49
C VAL A 101 -7.39 -6.12 10.63
N GLY A 102 -6.37 -5.73 9.85
CA GLY A 102 -5.58 -6.66 9.04
C GLY A 102 -4.94 -7.77 9.85
N ILE A 103 -4.30 -7.43 11.00
CA ILE A 103 -3.70 -8.41 11.92
C ILE A 103 -4.76 -9.36 12.48
N LEU A 104 -5.86 -8.81 13.00
CA LEU A 104 -6.92 -9.60 13.65
C LEU A 104 -7.58 -10.55 12.67
N VAL A 105 -7.89 -10.08 11.46
CA VAL A 105 -8.48 -10.91 10.40
C VAL A 105 -7.50 -11.99 9.94
N SER A 106 -6.22 -11.65 9.72
CA SER A 106 -5.19 -12.63 9.36
C SER A 106 -5.10 -13.76 10.39
N LYS A 107 -5.12 -13.42 11.67
CA LYS A 107 -5.12 -14.41 12.78
C LYS A 107 -6.43 -15.19 12.85
N GLY A 108 -7.58 -14.53 12.69
CA GLY A 108 -8.88 -15.19 12.71
C GLY A 108 -9.04 -16.23 11.58
N PHE A 109 -8.42 -15.98 10.42
CA PHE A 109 -8.39 -16.94 9.31
C PHE A 109 -7.27 -17.98 9.43
N GLY A 110 -6.37 -17.87 10.42
CA GLY A 110 -5.24 -18.80 10.57
C GLY A 110 -4.28 -18.75 9.37
N LEU A 111 -4.07 -17.58 8.78
CA LEU A 111 -3.12 -17.42 7.68
C LEU A 111 -1.70 -17.67 8.17
N ASP A 112 -0.96 -18.53 7.46
CA ASP A 112 0.37 -18.98 7.84
C ASP A 112 1.29 -19.08 6.62
N ALA A 113 2.41 -18.36 6.67
CA ALA A 113 3.42 -18.38 5.61
C ALA A 113 4.26 -19.66 5.58
N SER A 114 4.25 -20.49 6.65
CA SER A 114 5.02 -21.76 6.68
C SER A 114 4.65 -22.69 5.54
N LYS A 115 3.39 -22.67 5.13
CA LYS A 115 2.85 -23.45 4.01
C LYS A 115 3.28 -22.95 2.63
N LEU A 116 3.86 -21.75 2.57
CA LEU A 116 4.44 -21.11 1.38
C LEU A 116 5.98 -21.11 1.42
N GLN A 117 6.58 -21.74 2.43
CA GLN A 117 8.02 -21.69 2.71
C GLN A 117 8.88 -22.33 1.61
N SER A 118 8.35 -23.32 0.88
CA SER A 118 9.02 -23.89 -0.30
C SER A 118 9.26 -22.85 -1.40
N LEU A 119 8.48 -21.79 -1.44
CA LEU A 119 8.63 -20.67 -2.38
C LEU A 119 9.61 -19.61 -1.87
N MET A 120 9.77 -19.54 -0.55
CA MET A 120 10.64 -18.55 0.10
C MET A 120 12.10 -19.03 0.13
N SER A 121 12.35 -20.34 0.28
CA SER A 121 13.69 -20.90 0.44
C SER A 121 14.60 -20.73 -0.78
N ASP A 122 14.04 -20.77 -2.00
CA ASP A 122 14.83 -20.60 -3.22
C ASP A 122 15.17 -19.14 -3.55
N ALA A 123 14.39 -18.20 -3.04
CA ALA A 123 14.60 -16.78 -3.27
C ALA A 123 15.53 -16.14 -2.21
N SER A 124 15.73 -16.83 -1.08
CA SER A 124 16.57 -16.37 0.04
C SER A 124 18.06 -16.64 -0.12
N GLN A 125 18.52 -17.24 -1.22
CA GLN A 125 19.96 -17.45 -1.49
C GLN A 125 20.71 -16.11 -1.67
N GLY A 126 20.98 -15.44 -0.58
CA GLY A 126 21.73 -14.17 -0.52
C GLY A 126 21.38 -13.25 0.64
N PHE A 127 20.34 -13.55 1.40
CA PHE A 127 19.98 -12.80 2.60
C PHE A 127 20.16 -13.66 3.86
N ASN A 128 21.20 -13.37 4.64
CA ASN A 128 21.42 -14.00 5.96
C ASN A 128 20.44 -13.42 6.98
N TYR A 129 19.26 -14.02 7.02
CA TYR A 129 18.09 -13.58 7.80
C TYR A 129 18.34 -13.73 9.31
N GLU A 130 18.90 -14.89 9.69
CA GLU A 130 19.19 -15.19 11.10
C GLU A 130 20.17 -14.24 11.74
N ASP A 131 21.19 -13.79 11.00
CA ASP A 131 22.19 -12.85 11.53
C ASP A 131 21.60 -11.44 11.73
N ARG A 132 20.65 -11.01 10.88
CA ARG A 132 19.96 -9.72 11.05
C ARG A 132 18.95 -9.76 12.20
N LEU A 133 18.20 -10.86 12.36
CA LEU A 133 17.29 -11.03 13.50
C LEU A 133 18.07 -11.10 14.83
N LYS A 134 19.21 -11.83 14.89
CA LYS A 134 20.08 -11.88 16.07
C LYS A 134 20.66 -10.51 16.42
N THR A 135 21.06 -9.73 15.43
CA THR A 135 21.55 -8.35 15.63
C THR A 135 20.46 -7.43 16.19
N PHE A 136 19.20 -7.74 15.89
CA PHE A 136 18.04 -6.93 16.29
C PHE A 136 17.47 -7.33 17.66
N SER A 137 17.31 -8.62 17.91
CA SER A 137 16.70 -9.17 19.13
C SER A 137 17.55 -8.96 20.39
N GLY A 138 18.84 -8.64 20.24
CA GLY A 138 19.75 -8.35 21.38
C GLY A 138 19.76 -6.89 21.84
N LYS A 139 19.07 -5.95 21.15
CA LYS A 139 19.14 -4.51 21.44
C LYS A 139 17.93 -4.03 22.24
N SER A 140 18.18 -3.19 23.26
CA SER A 140 17.11 -2.51 24.01
C SER A 140 16.31 -1.54 23.13
N ALA A 141 15.05 -1.25 23.50
CA ALA A 141 14.20 -0.31 22.74
C ALA A 141 14.84 1.07 22.50
N PRO A 142 15.59 1.70 23.43
CA PRO A 142 16.31 2.93 23.18
C PRO A 142 17.41 2.78 22.12
N GLN A 143 18.11 1.65 22.10
CA GLN A 143 19.14 1.38 21.09
C GLN A 143 18.53 1.21 19.70
N GLN A 144 17.37 0.58 19.60
CA GLN A 144 16.63 0.46 18.33
C GLN A 144 16.19 1.81 17.80
N LEU A 145 15.75 2.74 18.67
CA LEU A 145 15.40 4.10 18.27
C LEU A 145 16.64 4.88 17.76
N LEU A 146 17.80 4.68 18.38
CA LEU A 146 19.03 5.32 17.94
C LEU A 146 19.46 4.85 16.53
N GLU A 147 19.23 3.59 16.19
CA GLU A 147 19.56 3.01 14.88
C GLU A 147 18.70 3.57 13.72
N ILE A 148 17.61 4.28 14.03
CA ILE A 148 16.80 5.00 13.03
C ILE A 148 17.61 6.19 12.47
N ILE A 149 18.51 6.77 13.27
CA ILE A 149 19.33 7.90 12.85
C ILE A 149 20.55 7.36 12.07
N PRO A 150 20.64 7.59 10.74
CA PRO A 150 21.75 7.06 9.97
C PRO A 150 23.04 7.80 10.26
N THR A 151 24.12 7.07 10.52
CA THR A 151 25.49 7.64 10.56
C THR A 151 25.95 8.06 9.16
N ASN A 152 25.44 7.41 8.11
CA ASN A 152 25.66 7.77 6.72
C ASN A 152 24.35 7.57 5.93
N PRO A 153 23.67 8.65 5.50
CA PRO A 153 22.39 8.55 4.78
C PRO A 153 22.54 7.90 3.41
N PHE A 154 23.67 8.02 2.74
CA PHE A 154 23.90 7.37 1.45
C PHE A 154 24.07 5.86 1.59
N SER A 155 24.68 5.40 2.67
CA SER A 155 24.75 3.98 3.01
C SER A 155 23.33 3.42 3.25
N ALA A 156 22.48 4.16 3.96
CA ALA A 156 21.08 3.78 4.17
C ALA A 156 20.28 3.72 2.84
N LEU A 157 20.47 4.71 1.96
CA LEU A 157 19.87 4.72 0.61
C LEU A 157 20.36 3.53 -0.24
N ALA A 158 21.58 3.07 -0.06
CA ALA A 158 22.10 1.86 -0.70
C ALA A 158 21.61 0.55 -0.05
N GLY A 159 20.79 0.64 0.99
CA GLY A 159 20.20 -0.53 1.68
C GLY A 159 21.11 -1.13 2.75
N PHE A 160 22.19 -0.48 3.14
CA PHE A 160 23.11 -0.93 4.19
C PHE A 160 22.78 -0.30 5.54
N GLY A 161 22.96 -1.07 6.62
CA GLY A 161 22.70 -0.67 8.00
C GLY A 161 21.75 -1.63 8.70
N VAL A 162 21.46 -1.39 9.98
CA VAL A 162 20.55 -2.22 10.79
C VAL A 162 19.10 -2.01 10.39
N LEU A 163 18.71 -0.74 10.17
CA LEU A 163 17.37 -0.32 9.79
C LEU A 163 17.40 0.63 8.59
N PRO A 164 17.92 0.20 7.42
CA PRO A 164 18.19 1.13 6.32
C PRO A 164 16.92 1.86 5.85
N THR A 165 15.79 1.17 5.78
CA THR A 165 14.51 1.76 5.36
C THR A 165 14.05 2.86 6.31
N LEU A 166 14.07 2.62 7.62
CA LEU A 166 13.69 3.64 8.62
C LEU A 166 14.68 4.81 8.66
N SER A 167 15.95 4.53 8.43
CA SER A 167 16.99 5.56 8.32
C SER A 167 16.80 6.47 7.12
N VAL A 168 16.37 5.91 5.97
CA VAL A 168 15.99 6.70 4.79
C VAL A 168 14.74 7.54 5.06
N VAL A 169 13.73 6.98 5.74
CA VAL A 169 12.54 7.73 6.18
C VAL A 169 12.92 8.93 7.03
N PHE A 170 13.75 8.70 8.07
CA PHE A 170 14.20 9.76 8.97
C PHE A 170 14.97 10.85 8.21
N PHE A 171 15.91 10.48 7.36
CA PHE A 171 16.69 11.43 6.56
C PHE A 171 15.80 12.22 5.58
N SER A 172 14.87 11.55 4.90
CA SER A 172 13.90 12.20 4.01
C SER A 172 13.03 13.21 4.75
N ALA A 173 12.61 12.86 5.96
CA ALA A 173 11.83 13.75 6.82
C ALA A 173 12.63 14.99 7.23
N LEU A 174 13.90 14.82 7.61
CA LEU A 174 14.80 15.95 7.92
C LEU A 174 14.98 16.88 6.73
N ILE A 175 15.19 16.34 5.53
CA ILE A 175 15.30 17.14 4.30
C ILE A 175 14.00 17.92 4.05
N GLY A 176 12.84 17.25 4.13
CA GLY A 176 11.54 17.89 3.90
C GLY A 176 11.26 19.05 4.88
N VAL A 177 11.49 18.81 6.18
CA VAL A 177 11.35 19.83 7.22
C VAL A 177 12.34 20.99 7.04
N SER A 178 13.59 20.68 6.71
CA SER A 178 14.63 21.69 6.47
C SER A 178 14.28 22.55 5.24
N ALA A 179 13.79 21.94 4.17
CA ALA A 179 13.33 22.67 2.99
C ALA A 179 12.14 23.59 3.31
N LEU A 180 11.17 23.15 4.12
CA LEU A 180 10.08 24.02 4.59
C LEU A 180 10.60 25.23 5.38
N GLY A 181 11.68 25.06 6.15
CA GLY A 181 12.33 26.17 6.86
C GLY A 181 12.92 27.23 5.93
N LEU A 182 13.25 26.87 4.68
CA LEU A 182 13.73 27.81 3.65
C LEU A 182 12.61 28.60 2.99
N LYS A 183 11.37 28.08 2.99
CA LYS A 183 10.23 28.64 2.26
C LYS A 183 10.02 30.13 2.52
N ASN A 184 10.16 30.56 3.78
CA ASN A 184 9.98 31.97 4.16
C ASN A 184 11.28 32.77 4.15
N LYS A 185 12.45 32.11 4.27
CA LYS A 185 13.75 32.78 4.36
C LYS A 185 14.39 32.99 2.98
N LYS A 186 14.23 32.01 2.10
CA LYS A 186 14.85 31.97 0.76
C LYS A 186 13.88 31.27 -0.23
N PRO A 187 12.78 31.95 -0.63
CA PRO A 187 11.71 31.33 -1.43
C PRO A 187 12.22 30.79 -2.77
N GLU A 188 13.13 31.50 -3.44
CA GLU A 188 13.69 31.03 -4.73
C GLU A 188 14.43 29.68 -4.62
N ILE A 189 15.20 29.50 -3.53
CA ILE A 189 15.89 28.22 -3.26
C ILE A 189 14.88 27.11 -2.95
N PHE A 190 13.84 27.44 -2.19
CA PHE A 190 12.75 26.51 -1.90
C PHE A 190 12.04 26.07 -3.19
N ASP A 191 11.67 27.01 -4.06
CA ASP A 191 10.97 26.72 -5.31
C ASP A 191 11.83 25.88 -6.27
N PHE A 192 13.13 26.17 -6.34
CA PHE A 192 14.08 25.33 -7.11
C PHE A 192 14.12 23.90 -6.55
N PHE A 193 14.31 23.76 -5.22
CA PHE A 193 14.37 22.47 -4.56
C PHE A 193 13.05 21.69 -4.73
N PHE A 194 11.91 22.37 -4.57
CA PHE A 194 10.58 21.79 -4.78
C PHE A 194 10.44 21.20 -6.19
N LYS A 195 10.77 21.97 -7.22
CA LYS A 195 10.75 21.50 -8.62
C LYS A 195 11.70 20.33 -8.85
N MET A 196 12.87 20.35 -8.27
CA MET A 196 13.85 19.26 -8.38
C MET A 196 13.30 17.96 -7.79
N ILE A 197 12.78 18.00 -6.57
CA ILE A 197 12.19 16.81 -5.91
C ILE A 197 10.95 16.34 -6.65
N GLN A 198 10.10 17.25 -7.15
CA GLN A 198 8.94 16.91 -7.96
C GLN A 198 9.36 16.19 -9.25
N THR A 199 10.34 16.71 -9.96
CA THR A 199 10.86 16.07 -11.19
C THR A 199 11.42 14.68 -10.89
N LEU A 200 12.21 14.53 -9.81
CA LEU A 200 12.75 13.24 -9.39
C LEU A 200 11.65 12.25 -9.01
N HIS A 201 10.62 12.71 -8.30
CA HIS A 201 9.44 11.92 -7.96
C HIS A 201 8.72 11.44 -9.22
N ASP A 202 8.48 12.32 -10.20
CA ASP A 202 7.79 11.98 -11.44
C ASP A 202 8.59 10.97 -12.28
N VAL A 203 9.92 11.11 -12.33
CA VAL A 203 10.80 10.12 -12.99
C VAL A 203 10.72 8.76 -12.30
N ILE A 204 10.81 8.72 -10.97
CA ILE A 204 10.71 7.45 -10.21
C ILE A 204 9.33 6.83 -10.41
N MET A 205 8.26 7.64 -10.42
CA MET A 205 6.90 7.17 -10.70
C MET A 205 6.75 6.60 -12.10
N GLN A 206 7.45 7.16 -13.09
CA GLN A 206 7.47 6.60 -14.44
C GLN A 206 8.19 5.24 -14.45
N ILE A 207 9.28 5.07 -13.70
CA ILE A 207 9.95 3.77 -13.54
C ILE A 207 9.01 2.76 -12.83
N VAL A 208 8.31 3.18 -11.77
CA VAL A 208 7.27 2.34 -11.11
C VAL A 208 6.23 1.87 -12.12
N SER A 209 5.69 2.79 -12.93
CA SER A 209 4.71 2.47 -13.97
C SER A 209 5.25 1.46 -14.99
N PHE A 210 6.51 1.62 -15.42
CA PHE A 210 7.19 0.68 -16.31
C PHE A 210 7.32 -0.70 -15.66
N VAL A 211 7.82 -0.78 -14.41
CA VAL A 211 7.99 -2.05 -13.70
C VAL A 211 6.65 -2.73 -13.44
N VAL A 212 5.63 -1.98 -13.01
CA VAL A 212 4.26 -2.50 -12.87
C VAL A 212 3.72 -2.99 -14.21
N GLY A 213 4.03 -2.33 -15.33
CA GLY A 213 3.67 -2.78 -16.67
C GLY A 213 4.23 -4.16 -17.05
N LEU A 214 5.33 -4.59 -16.43
CA LEU A 214 5.91 -5.93 -16.59
C LEU A 214 5.19 -7.02 -15.77
N SER A 215 4.22 -6.66 -14.89
CA SER A 215 3.52 -7.61 -14.02
C SER A 215 2.96 -8.83 -14.75
N PRO A 216 2.36 -8.75 -15.97
CA PRO A 216 1.88 -9.95 -16.65
C PRO A 216 2.97 -11.01 -16.85
N PHE A 217 4.18 -10.61 -17.22
CA PHE A 217 5.31 -11.54 -17.41
C PHE A 217 5.83 -12.08 -16.07
N GLY A 218 5.97 -11.21 -15.07
CA GLY A 218 6.36 -11.61 -13.72
C GLY A 218 5.37 -12.59 -13.10
N VAL A 219 4.07 -12.29 -13.17
CA VAL A 219 2.98 -13.14 -12.66
C VAL A 219 2.94 -14.48 -13.37
N LEU A 220 3.03 -14.50 -14.71
CA LEU A 220 3.07 -15.75 -15.47
C LEU A 220 4.21 -16.65 -14.99
N ALA A 221 5.43 -16.10 -14.91
CA ALA A 221 6.61 -16.87 -14.51
C ALA A 221 6.51 -17.38 -13.06
N LEU A 222 6.10 -16.51 -12.12
CA LEU A 222 5.95 -16.86 -10.71
C LEU A 222 4.85 -17.90 -10.50
N MET A 223 3.72 -17.79 -11.21
CA MET A 223 2.62 -18.75 -11.08
C MET A 223 2.92 -20.08 -11.75
N THR A 224 3.64 -20.10 -12.88
CA THR A 224 4.11 -21.34 -13.49
C THR A 224 5.01 -22.10 -12.50
N ARG A 225 5.99 -21.42 -11.92
CA ARG A 225 6.85 -21.99 -10.88
C ARG A 225 6.04 -22.48 -9.69
N PHE A 226 5.18 -21.60 -9.15
CA PHE A 226 4.35 -21.91 -7.99
C PHE A 226 3.55 -23.19 -8.19
N MET A 227 2.81 -23.30 -9.30
CA MET A 227 1.98 -24.47 -9.58
C MET A 227 2.78 -25.73 -9.86
N ALA A 228 3.97 -25.60 -10.47
CA ALA A 228 4.84 -26.72 -10.75
C ALA A 228 5.52 -27.31 -9.50
N SER A 229 5.83 -26.44 -8.50
CA SER A 229 6.59 -26.84 -7.29
C SER A 229 5.74 -26.95 -6.01
N SER A 230 4.53 -26.38 -5.97
CA SER A 230 3.70 -26.31 -4.77
C SER A 230 2.65 -27.41 -4.70
N ASN A 231 2.21 -27.71 -3.48
CA ASN A 231 1.07 -28.61 -3.23
C ASN A 231 -0.26 -27.82 -3.30
N PHE A 232 -1.39 -28.55 -3.33
CA PHE A 232 -2.74 -27.98 -3.39
C PHE A 232 -3.04 -27.07 -2.19
N GLU A 233 -2.41 -27.35 -1.06
CA GLU A 233 -2.59 -26.57 0.18
C GLU A 233 -2.10 -25.12 0.05
N SER A 234 -0.97 -24.91 -0.63
CA SER A 234 -0.46 -23.55 -0.92
C SER A 234 -1.41 -22.72 -1.79
N PHE A 235 -2.15 -23.40 -2.68
CA PHE A 235 -3.14 -22.74 -3.53
C PHE A 235 -4.38 -22.30 -2.75
N ALA A 236 -4.85 -23.16 -1.85
CA ALA A 236 -5.96 -22.83 -0.97
C ALA A 236 -5.65 -21.63 -0.07
N GLN A 237 -4.39 -21.47 0.32
CA GLN A 237 -3.92 -20.31 1.12
C GLN A 237 -4.05 -18.97 0.38
N LEU A 238 -3.76 -18.91 -0.93
CA LEU A 238 -3.97 -17.68 -1.70
C LEU A 238 -5.45 -17.30 -1.77
N GLY A 239 -6.33 -18.28 -1.99
CA GLY A 239 -7.78 -18.08 -1.94
C GLY A 239 -8.25 -17.61 -0.55
N GLN A 240 -7.73 -18.23 0.51
CA GLN A 240 -8.02 -17.85 1.88
C GLN A 240 -7.53 -16.44 2.21
N PHE A 241 -6.34 -16.05 1.74
CA PHE A 241 -5.82 -14.70 1.87
C PHE A 241 -6.72 -13.67 1.15
N LEU A 242 -7.18 -14.00 -0.06
CA LEU A 242 -8.10 -13.16 -0.82
C LEU A 242 -9.41 -12.93 -0.07
N ILE A 243 -10.04 -14.00 0.41
CA ILE A 243 -11.29 -13.92 1.20
C ILE A 243 -11.07 -13.11 2.48
N ALA A 244 -10.00 -13.39 3.22
CA ALA A 244 -9.65 -12.68 4.44
C ALA A 244 -9.47 -11.17 4.18
N SER A 245 -8.83 -10.79 3.06
CA SER A 245 -8.65 -9.39 2.67
C SER A 245 -9.99 -8.69 2.42
N TYR A 246 -10.93 -9.33 1.74
CA TYR A 246 -12.27 -8.76 1.54
C TYR A 246 -13.08 -8.69 2.84
N VAL A 247 -12.92 -9.65 3.75
CA VAL A 247 -13.50 -9.57 5.10
C VAL A 247 -12.92 -8.37 5.86
N ALA A 248 -11.60 -8.14 5.79
CA ALA A 248 -10.99 -6.97 6.41
C ALA A 248 -11.52 -5.63 5.82
N ILE A 249 -11.75 -5.57 4.51
CA ILE A 249 -12.39 -4.42 3.84
C ILE A 249 -13.79 -4.19 4.39
N ILE A 250 -14.60 -5.24 4.52
CA ILE A 250 -15.97 -5.15 5.08
C ILE A 250 -15.94 -4.66 6.53
N VAL A 251 -15.04 -5.20 7.35
CA VAL A 251 -14.87 -4.75 8.74
C VAL A 251 -14.51 -3.26 8.79
N MET A 252 -13.62 -2.79 7.90
CA MET A 252 -13.27 -1.37 7.84
C MET A 252 -14.45 -0.49 7.39
N ILE A 253 -15.29 -0.95 6.47
CA ILE A 253 -16.53 -0.23 6.09
C ILE A 253 -17.45 -0.10 7.29
N LEU A 254 -17.56 -1.13 8.14
CA LEU A 254 -18.33 -1.05 9.39
C LEU A 254 -17.71 -0.07 10.38
N VAL A 255 -16.38 -0.06 10.52
CA VAL A 255 -15.67 0.96 11.33
C VAL A 255 -15.98 2.37 10.85
N TYR A 256 -15.95 2.60 9.53
CA TYR A 256 -16.32 3.90 8.96
C TYR A 256 -17.79 4.25 9.20
N ALA A 257 -18.70 3.28 9.14
CA ALA A 257 -20.12 3.52 9.47
C ALA A 257 -20.26 3.96 10.94
N VAL A 258 -19.54 3.35 11.87
CA VAL A 258 -19.49 3.76 13.27
C VAL A 258 -18.93 5.18 13.42
N MET A 259 -17.82 5.48 12.74
CA MET A 259 -17.24 6.83 12.73
C MET A 259 -18.25 7.87 12.23
N LEU A 260 -18.97 7.58 11.13
CA LEU A 260 -20.01 8.48 10.61
C LEU A 260 -21.10 8.75 11.65
N ILE A 261 -21.57 7.72 12.35
CA ILE A 261 -22.57 7.87 13.42
C ILE A 261 -22.05 8.76 14.55
N ILE A 262 -20.83 8.54 15.01
CA ILE A 262 -20.19 9.36 16.08
C ILE A 262 -20.13 10.83 15.69
N PHE A 263 -19.86 11.13 14.41
CA PHE A 263 -19.81 12.50 13.90
C PHE A 263 -21.17 13.05 13.41
N GLY A 264 -22.28 12.32 13.66
CA GLY A 264 -23.65 12.78 13.40
C GLY A 264 -24.05 12.72 11.93
N TYR A 265 -23.47 11.81 11.16
CA TYR A 265 -23.88 11.49 9.81
C TYR A 265 -24.71 10.19 9.76
N ASN A 266 -25.67 10.12 8.85
CA ASN A 266 -26.35 8.87 8.56
C ASN A 266 -25.53 8.04 7.55
N PRO A 267 -25.03 6.84 7.92
CA PRO A 267 -24.18 6.03 7.04
C PRO A 267 -24.90 5.62 5.75
N ILE A 268 -26.19 5.31 5.82
CA ILE A 268 -26.96 4.88 4.64
C ILE A 268 -27.01 6.02 3.61
N LYS A 269 -27.30 7.25 4.07
CA LYS A 269 -27.29 8.43 3.20
C LYS A 269 -25.89 8.71 2.63
N PHE A 270 -24.83 8.55 3.45
CA PHE A 270 -23.47 8.73 3.03
C PHE A 270 -23.10 7.75 1.92
N TYR A 271 -23.30 6.45 2.13
CA TYR A 271 -22.95 5.42 1.16
C TYR A 271 -23.83 5.47 -0.10
N SER A 272 -25.09 5.85 0.01
CA SER A 272 -25.95 6.10 -1.15
C SER A 272 -25.36 7.18 -2.07
N LYS A 273 -24.77 8.24 -1.51
CA LYS A 273 -24.13 9.31 -2.28
C LYS A 273 -22.72 8.95 -2.76
N ALA A 274 -21.99 8.19 -1.96
CA ALA A 274 -20.65 7.73 -2.28
C ALA A 274 -20.62 6.59 -3.31
N PHE A 275 -21.73 5.92 -3.55
CA PHE A 275 -21.80 4.67 -4.31
C PHE A 275 -21.14 4.75 -5.70
N SER A 276 -21.44 5.79 -6.48
CA SER A 276 -20.86 5.97 -7.82
C SER A 276 -19.34 6.19 -7.78
N VAL A 277 -18.86 6.95 -6.77
CA VAL A 277 -17.42 7.19 -6.55
C VAL A 277 -16.71 5.88 -6.19
N LEU A 278 -17.29 5.12 -5.24
CA LEU A 278 -16.71 3.87 -4.77
C LEU A 278 -16.71 2.78 -5.86
N THR A 279 -17.78 2.70 -6.64
CA THR A 279 -17.87 1.78 -7.79
C THR A 279 -16.83 2.14 -8.86
N PHE A 280 -16.66 3.43 -9.15
CA PHE A 280 -15.63 3.87 -10.09
C PHE A 280 -14.21 3.57 -9.56
N ALA A 281 -13.96 3.82 -8.27
CA ALA A 281 -12.68 3.48 -7.62
C ALA A 281 -12.38 1.97 -7.69
N PHE A 282 -13.39 1.13 -7.43
CA PHE A 282 -13.29 -0.33 -7.51
C PHE A 282 -12.91 -0.81 -8.91
N THR A 283 -13.58 -0.28 -9.93
CA THR A 283 -13.38 -0.72 -11.32
C THR A 283 -12.13 -0.15 -11.96
N SER A 284 -11.80 1.12 -11.67
CA SER A 284 -10.66 1.83 -12.26
C SER A 284 -9.32 1.51 -11.59
N ARG A 285 -9.35 1.04 -10.32
CA ARG A 285 -8.16 0.74 -9.51
C ARG A 285 -7.19 1.93 -9.38
N THR A 286 -7.70 3.15 -9.47
CA THR A 286 -6.88 4.37 -9.35
C THR A 286 -7.57 5.42 -8.48
N SER A 287 -6.98 5.71 -7.32
CA SER A 287 -7.46 6.77 -6.45
C SER A 287 -7.29 8.16 -7.09
N ALA A 288 -6.21 8.35 -7.86
CA ALA A 288 -5.95 9.59 -8.57
C ALA A 288 -6.99 9.85 -9.68
N GLY A 289 -7.35 8.81 -10.46
CA GLY A 289 -8.38 8.91 -11.49
C GLY A 289 -9.78 9.18 -10.95
N THR A 290 -10.02 8.82 -9.68
CA THR A 290 -11.30 9.03 -9.00
C THR A 290 -11.44 10.45 -8.44
N LEU A 291 -10.35 11.21 -8.34
CA LEU A 291 -10.28 12.50 -7.66
C LEU A 291 -11.37 13.52 -8.10
N PRO A 292 -11.62 13.76 -9.39
CA PRO A 292 -12.63 14.75 -9.82
C PRO A 292 -14.06 14.34 -9.38
N LEU A 293 -14.39 13.06 -9.51
CA LEU A 293 -15.71 12.53 -9.11
C LEU A 293 -15.88 12.58 -7.60
N ASN A 294 -14.82 12.24 -6.85
CA ASN A 294 -14.79 12.28 -5.39
C ASN A 294 -15.02 13.71 -4.87
N THR A 295 -14.22 14.69 -5.33
CA THR A 295 -14.35 16.09 -4.91
C THR A 295 -15.72 16.66 -5.26
N SER A 296 -16.22 16.42 -6.47
CA SER A 296 -17.57 16.85 -6.87
C SER A 296 -18.66 16.27 -5.98
N THR A 297 -18.58 14.99 -5.63
CA THR A 297 -19.55 14.34 -4.75
C THR A 297 -19.49 14.90 -3.32
N LEU A 298 -18.31 15.15 -2.78
CA LEU A 298 -18.13 15.75 -1.46
C LEU A 298 -18.73 17.15 -1.39
N ILE A 299 -18.48 17.99 -2.41
CA ILE A 299 -18.97 19.39 -2.45
C ILE A 299 -20.45 19.43 -2.76
N ASN A 300 -20.86 18.83 -3.88
CA ASN A 300 -22.20 18.99 -4.43
C ASN A 300 -23.21 18.02 -3.82
N GLY A 301 -22.78 16.80 -3.49
CA GLY A 301 -23.61 15.77 -2.92
C GLY A 301 -23.68 15.80 -1.40
N MET A 302 -22.54 16.01 -0.73
CA MET A 302 -22.44 15.90 0.73
C MET A 302 -22.39 17.25 1.46
N GLY A 303 -22.29 18.38 0.75
CA GLY A 303 -22.30 19.70 1.35
C GLY A 303 -21.03 20.05 2.15
N ILE A 304 -19.91 19.37 1.88
CA ILE A 304 -18.63 19.65 2.52
C ILE A 304 -17.95 20.80 1.78
N SER A 305 -17.33 21.73 2.51
CA SER A 305 -16.67 22.89 1.90
C SER A 305 -15.65 22.48 0.84
N GLU A 306 -15.49 23.32 -0.19
CA GLU A 306 -14.55 23.07 -1.29
C GLU A 306 -13.12 22.90 -0.80
N GLY A 307 -12.69 23.71 0.18
CA GLY A 307 -11.36 23.64 0.76
C GLY A 307 -11.07 22.28 1.40
N ILE A 308 -11.97 21.76 2.25
CA ILE A 308 -11.81 20.45 2.90
C ILE A 308 -11.92 19.34 1.87
N SER A 309 -12.87 19.40 0.96
CA SER A 309 -13.11 18.37 -0.07
C SER A 309 -11.89 18.20 -0.95
N ASN A 310 -11.35 19.28 -1.51
CA ASN A 310 -10.18 19.24 -2.37
C ASN A 310 -8.92 18.79 -1.60
N LEU A 311 -8.71 19.31 -0.39
CA LEU A 311 -7.53 18.99 0.42
C LEU A 311 -7.55 17.54 0.88
N SER A 312 -8.68 17.05 1.42
CA SER A 312 -8.83 15.68 1.89
C SER A 312 -8.69 14.67 0.75
N ALA A 313 -9.41 14.89 -0.36
CA ALA A 313 -9.34 14.00 -1.51
C ALA A 313 -7.92 13.96 -2.10
N SER A 314 -7.24 15.10 -2.23
CA SER A 314 -5.86 15.16 -2.75
C SER A 314 -4.84 14.52 -1.82
N LEU A 315 -4.95 14.72 -0.51
CA LEU A 315 -4.05 14.10 0.46
C LEU A 315 -4.27 12.59 0.53
N ALA A 316 -5.52 12.12 0.54
CA ALA A 316 -5.85 10.69 0.59
C ALA A 316 -5.37 9.91 -0.65
N VAL A 317 -5.09 10.58 -1.78
CA VAL A 317 -4.44 9.92 -2.93
C VAL A 317 -3.00 9.51 -2.60
N ASN A 318 -2.33 10.19 -1.68
CA ASN A 318 -0.89 9.99 -1.40
C ASN A 318 -0.58 9.59 0.06
N ILE A 319 -1.53 9.71 0.98
CA ILE A 319 -1.33 9.48 2.42
C ILE A 319 -2.49 8.63 2.95
N GLY A 320 -2.23 7.74 3.90
CA GLY A 320 -3.26 7.05 4.66
C GLY A 320 -4.15 6.15 3.78
N LYS A 321 -3.57 5.18 3.11
CA LYS A 321 -4.30 4.25 2.24
C LYS A 321 -4.64 2.97 3.00
N ASN A 322 -5.78 2.93 3.65
CA ASN A 322 -6.14 1.88 4.60
C ASN A 322 -6.13 0.46 4.01
N GLY A 323 -6.51 0.29 2.76
CA GLY A 323 -6.40 -1.01 2.08
C GLY A 323 -4.95 -1.37 1.76
N CYS A 324 -4.26 -0.49 1.02
CA CYS A 324 -2.94 -0.77 0.49
C CYS A 324 -1.84 -0.68 1.56
N THR A 325 -1.91 0.30 2.48
CA THR A 325 -0.84 0.54 3.45
C THR A 325 -1.17 0.03 4.85
N GLY A 326 -2.45 -0.05 5.21
CA GLY A 326 -2.90 -0.57 6.50
C GLY A 326 -3.13 -2.08 6.47
N ILE A 327 -4.21 -2.53 5.84
CA ILE A 327 -4.65 -3.94 5.85
C ILE A 327 -3.59 -4.85 5.24
N PHE A 328 -3.20 -4.61 4.00
CA PHE A 328 -2.39 -5.57 3.24
C PHE A 328 -1.03 -5.85 3.87
N PRO A 329 -0.16 -4.85 4.18
CA PRO A 329 1.12 -5.10 4.82
C PRO A 329 0.98 -5.75 6.20
N ALA A 330 -0.03 -5.33 6.98
CA ALA A 330 -0.29 -5.89 8.31
C ALA A 330 -0.67 -7.36 8.24
N MET A 331 -1.52 -7.77 7.27
CA MET A 331 -1.86 -9.17 7.03
C MET A 331 -0.64 -10.00 6.63
N VAL A 332 0.19 -9.47 5.72
CA VAL A 332 1.40 -10.15 5.27
C VAL A 332 2.39 -10.34 6.41
N VAL A 333 2.61 -9.30 7.24
CA VAL A 333 3.44 -9.40 8.45
C VAL A 333 2.87 -10.41 9.44
N ALA A 334 1.55 -10.39 9.68
CA ALA A 334 0.88 -11.32 10.58
C ALA A 334 0.99 -12.78 10.13
N MET A 335 1.10 -13.01 8.83
CA MET A 335 1.30 -14.33 8.23
C MET A 335 2.75 -14.82 8.35
N ILE A 336 3.73 -13.90 8.24
CA ILE A 336 5.17 -14.24 8.30
C ILE A 336 5.68 -14.31 9.74
N ALA A 337 5.26 -13.42 10.64
CA ALA A 337 5.83 -13.30 11.99
C ALA A 337 5.92 -14.63 12.77
N PRO A 338 4.90 -15.51 12.75
CA PRO A 338 4.98 -16.81 13.42
C PRO A 338 6.09 -17.72 12.89
N THR A 339 6.39 -17.69 11.57
CA THR A 339 7.44 -18.51 10.98
C THR A 339 8.85 -18.10 11.42
N LEU A 340 8.97 -16.87 11.94
CA LEU A 340 10.20 -16.30 12.50
C LEU A 340 10.23 -16.38 14.05
N GLY A 341 9.25 -17.06 14.66
CA GLY A 341 9.13 -17.12 16.11
C GLY A 341 8.72 -15.82 16.79
N ILE A 342 8.18 -14.85 16.03
CA ILE A 342 7.81 -13.53 16.52
C ILE A 342 6.33 -13.53 16.93
N ASN A 343 6.05 -13.11 18.17
CA ASN A 343 4.68 -12.85 18.61
C ASN A 343 4.23 -11.46 18.14
N ILE A 344 3.33 -11.40 17.16
CA ILE A 344 2.83 -10.14 16.61
C ILE A 344 2.08 -9.27 17.64
N PHE A 345 1.53 -9.87 18.70
CA PHE A 345 0.84 -9.16 19.78
C PHE A 345 1.77 -8.68 20.89
N GLU A 346 3.07 -8.94 20.78
CA GLU A 346 4.02 -8.33 21.70
C GLU A 346 3.98 -6.80 21.54
N PRO A 347 3.73 -6.04 22.65
CA PRO A 347 3.52 -4.58 22.55
C PRO A 347 4.65 -3.84 21.84
N SER A 348 5.89 -4.24 22.07
CA SER A 348 7.08 -3.65 21.43
C SER A 348 7.07 -3.83 19.91
N PHE A 349 6.74 -5.04 19.46
CA PHE A 349 6.66 -5.36 18.04
C PHE A 349 5.45 -4.68 17.37
N LEU A 350 4.29 -4.72 18.04
CA LEU A 350 3.06 -4.13 17.55
C LEU A 350 3.20 -2.60 17.35
N ILE A 351 3.75 -1.89 18.32
CA ILE A 351 4.01 -0.44 18.24
C ILE A 351 4.96 -0.15 17.08
N ARG A 352 6.04 -0.91 16.95
CA ARG A 352 7.00 -0.76 15.87
C ARG A 352 6.35 -1.00 14.50
N LEU A 353 5.55 -2.05 14.35
CA LEU A 353 4.82 -2.32 13.12
C LEU A 353 3.87 -1.17 12.77
N MET A 354 3.12 -0.66 13.75
CA MET A 354 2.23 0.49 13.54
C MET A 354 3.00 1.73 13.07
N ILE A 355 4.12 2.05 13.70
CA ILE A 355 4.97 3.20 13.30
C ILE A 355 5.44 3.02 11.85
N ILE A 356 5.93 1.83 11.48
CA ILE A 356 6.40 1.55 10.12
C ILE A 356 5.28 1.70 9.10
N ILE A 357 4.10 1.16 9.39
CA ILE A 357 2.92 1.26 8.52
C ILE A 357 2.49 2.72 8.35
N LEU A 358 2.38 3.47 9.44
CA LEU A 358 1.97 4.87 9.42
C LEU A 358 2.94 5.73 8.61
N ILE A 359 4.24 5.56 8.84
CA ILE A 359 5.27 6.30 8.11
C ILE A 359 5.32 5.85 6.64
N GLY A 360 5.25 4.53 6.39
CA GLY A 360 5.22 3.97 5.03
C GLY A 360 3.99 4.39 4.23
N SER A 361 2.92 4.85 4.91
CA SER A 361 1.71 5.34 4.24
C SER A 361 1.89 6.71 3.58
N PHE A 362 2.93 7.46 3.93
CA PHE A 362 3.21 8.74 3.29
C PHE A 362 3.82 8.55 1.91
N GLY A 363 3.24 9.19 0.91
CA GLY A 363 3.83 9.30 -0.42
C GLY A 363 3.74 8.06 -1.31
N LEU A 364 2.87 7.09 -0.99
CA LEU A 364 2.56 6.03 -1.93
C LEU A 364 1.61 6.55 -3.02
N PRO A 365 1.91 6.29 -4.30
CA PRO A 365 1.08 6.77 -5.40
C PRO A 365 -0.30 6.14 -5.42
N GLY A 366 -1.32 6.90 -5.86
CA GLY A 366 -2.69 6.44 -6.05
C GLY A 366 -2.89 5.68 -7.38
N VAL A 367 -1.98 4.73 -7.68
CA VAL A 367 -1.95 3.93 -8.91
C VAL A 367 -1.95 2.44 -8.57
N PRO A 368 -2.32 1.56 -9.51
CA PRO A 368 -2.30 0.11 -9.31
C PRO A 368 -0.93 -0.40 -8.80
N GLY A 369 -0.94 -1.42 -7.94
CA GLY A 369 0.28 -2.01 -7.35
C GLY A 369 0.77 -1.31 -6.08
N GLY A 370 0.04 -0.32 -5.56
CA GLY A 370 0.39 0.38 -4.32
C GLY A 370 0.48 -0.53 -3.10
N ALA A 371 -0.38 -1.56 -3.01
CA ALA A 371 -0.37 -2.53 -1.92
C ALA A 371 0.94 -3.33 -1.87
N MET A 372 1.40 -3.80 -3.02
CA MET A 372 2.67 -4.55 -3.12
C MET A 372 3.86 -3.68 -2.71
N THR A 373 3.89 -2.42 -3.17
CA THR A 373 4.94 -1.46 -2.79
C THR A 373 4.92 -1.20 -1.28
N ALA A 374 3.74 -1.02 -0.68
CA ALA A 374 3.59 -0.83 0.76
C ALA A 374 4.08 -2.05 1.57
N ALA A 375 3.75 -3.26 1.12
CA ALA A 375 4.23 -4.48 1.76
C ALA A 375 5.75 -4.61 1.67
N LEU A 376 6.34 -4.34 0.50
CA LEU A 376 7.80 -4.34 0.33
C LEU A 376 8.48 -3.33 1.27
N ILE A 377 7.95 -2.11 1.39
CA ILE A 377 8.44 -1.10 2.34
C ILE A 377 8.35 -1.62 3.77
N THR A 378 7.20 -2.15 4.17
CA THR A 378 6.96 -2.61 5.54
C THR A 378 7.83 -3.83 5.89
N LEU A 379 7.90 -4.83 5.01
CA LEU A 379 8.73 -6.02 5.23
C LEU A 379 10.22 -5.67 5.25
N SER A 380 10.68 -4.82 4.32
CA SER A 380 12.07 -4.34 4.30
C SER A 380 12.41 -3.57 5.58
N ALA A 381 11.49 -2.73 6.08
CA ALA A 381 11.69 -2.00 7.33
C ALA A 381 11.73 -2.92 8.57
N LEU A 382 11.06 -4.06 8.51
CA LEU A 382 11.11 -5.10 9.54
C LEU A 382 12.26 -6.08 9.34
N ASN A 383 12.99 -6.02 8.23
CA ASN A 383 13.93 -7.03 7.76
C ASN A 383 13.27 -8.41 7.57
N PHE A 384 12.02 -8.45 7.15
CA PHE A 384 11.27 -9.68 6.86
C PHE A 384 11.46 -10.12 5.40
N PRO A 385 11.24 -11.43 5.08
CA PRO A 385 11.32 -11.93 3.70
C PRO A 385 10.29 -11.23 2.83
N VAL A 386 10.75 -10.68 1.71
CA VAL A 386 9.90 -9.97 0.74
C VAL A 386 9.38 -10.89 -0.35
N GLU A 387 9.87 -12.12 -0.40
CA GLU A 387 9.58 -13.14 -1.43
C GLU A 387 8.09 -13.53 -1.45
N LEU A 388 7.43 -13.49 -0.28
CA LEU A 388 5.99 -13.74 -0.18
C LEU A 388 5.18 -12.73 -0.99
N VAL A 389 5.63 -11.48 -1.08
CA VAL A 389 4.97 -10.45 -1.89
C VAL A 389 4.90 -10.86 -3.36
N ALA A 390 5.96 -11.52 -3.87
CA ALA A 390 6.00 -12.00 -5.24
C ALA A 390 4.87 -13.01 -5.56
N VAL A 391 4.54 -13.85 -4.61
CA VAL A 391 3.42 -14.82 -4.74
C VAL A 391 2.08 -14.08 -4.73
N LEU A 392 1.93 -13.09 -3.85
CA LEU A 392 0.70 -12.31 -3.70
C LEU A 392 0.43 -11.36 -4.88
N VAL A 393 1.47 -10.99 -5.66
CA VAL A 393 1.31 -10.18 -6.89
C VAL A 393 0.29 -10.80 -7.85
N ALA A 394 0.16 -12.12 -7.86
CA ALA A 394 -0.76 -12.81 -8.73
C ALA A 394 -2.23 -12.46 -8.49
N ILE A 395 -2.61 -12.30 -7.23
CA ILE A 395 -3.98 -11.94 -6.82
C ILE A 395 -4.16 -10.42 -6.64
N ASP A 396 -3.08 -9.64 -6.78
CA ASP A 396 -3.09 -8.17 -6.62
C ASP A 396 -4.19 -7.48 -7.45
N PRO A 397 -4.46 -7.84 -8.72
CA PRO A 397 -5.50 -7.17 -9.48
C PRO A 397 -6.90 -7.23 -8.84
N ILE A 398 -7.20 -8.33 -8.16
CA ILE A 398 -8.48 -8.51 -7.47
C ILE A 398 -8.46 -7.79 -6.12
N LEU A 399 -7.37 -7.90 -5.38
CA LEU A 399 -7.18 -7.21 -4.11
C LEU A 399 -7.21 -5.68 -4.27
N ASP A 400 -6.51 -5.18 -5.28
CA ASP A 400 -6.36 -3.74 -5.53
C ASP A 400 -7.69 -3.06 -5.90
N MET A 401 -8.65 -3.77 -6.51
CA MET A 401 -10.01 -3.27 -6.70
C MET A 401 -10.65 -2.89 -5.36
N GLY A 402 -10.67 -3.82 -4.41
CA GLY A 402 -11.22 -3.61 -3.08
C GLY A 402 -10.44 -2.58 -2.26
N PHE A 403 -9.11 -2.66 -2.29
CA PHE A 403 -8.24 -1.74 -1.56
C PHE A 403 -8.33 -0.32 -2.09
N THR A 404 -8.40 -0.12 -3.40
CA THR A 404 -8.57 1.23 -3.98
C THR A 404 -9.91 1.83 -3.61
N MET A 405 -10.99 1.05 -3.66
CA MET A 405 -12.31 1.48 -3.17
C MET A 405 -12.25 1.91 -1.70
N LEU A 406 -11.58 1.12 -0.85
CA LEU A 406 -11.43 1.43 0.57
C LEU A 406 -10.59 2.70 0.81
N ASN A 407 -9.51 2.88 0.06
CA ASN A 407 -8.64 4.06 0.15
C ASN A 407 -9.40 5.35 -0.23
N VAL A 408 -10.20 5.30 -1.29
CA VAL A 408 -11.03 6.43 -1.71
C VAL A 408 -12.11 6.72 -0.67
N ASN A 409 -12.76 5.66 -0.13
CA ASN A 409 -13.73 5.80 0.95
C ASN A 409 -13.12 6.47 2.18
N ASP A 410 -11.89 6.10 2.56
CA ASP A 410 -11.18 6.73 3.68
C ASP A 410 -11.00 8.25 3.47
N GLY A 411 -10.63 8.68 2.27
CA GLY A 411 -10.57 10.09 1.91
C GLY A 411 -11.92 10.80 2.05
N MET A 412 -13.02 10.14 1.68
CA MET A 412 -14.38 10.67 1.83
C MET A 412 -14.80 10.77 3.29
N ILE A 413 -14.53 9.75 4.10
CA ILE A 413 -14.76 9.73 5.55
C ILE A 413 -13.95 10.83 6.23
N THR A 414 -12.69 10.95 5.86
CA THR A 414 -11.80 12.00 6.39
C THR A 414 -12.32 13.40 6.09
N ALA A 415 -12.85 13.64 4.87
CA ALA A 415 -13.49 14.90 4.52
C ALA A 415 -14.74 15.16 5.38
N ALA A 416 -15.59 14.16 5.57
CA ALA A 416 -16.80 14.28 6.38
C ALA A 416 -16.48 14.58 7.84
N VAL A 417 -15.56 13.84 8.45
CA VAL A 417 -15.12 14.02 9.85
C VAL A 417 -14.49 15.41 10.03
N THR A 418 -13.55 15.77 9.14
CA THR A 418 -12.91 17.10 9.19
C THR A 418 -13.91 18.23 8.99
N GLY A 419 -14.88 18.06 8.10
CA GLY A 419 -15.97 19.03 7.90
C GLY A 419 -16.74 19.32 9.18
N LYS A 420 -17.02 18.30 9.98
CA LYS A 420 -17.64 18.48 11.31
C LYS A 420 -16.72 19.14 12.32
N ILE A 421 -15.46 18.72 12.40
CA ILE A 421 -14.46 19.32 13.31
C ILE A 421 -14.25 20.79 13.01
N CYS A 422 -14.21 21.17 11.74
CA CYS A 422 -14.03 22.55 11.30
C CYS A 422 -15.34 23.35 11.20
N LYS A 423 -16.51 22.70 11.36
CA LYS A 423 -17.85 23.30 11.18
C LYS A 423 -18.06 23.84 9.75
N GLU A 424 -17.52 23.16 8.77
CA GLU A 424 -17.57 23.50 7.35
C GLU A 424 -18.33 22.43 6.54
N VAL A 425 -19.54 22.09 7.01
CA VAL A 425 -20.45 21.16 6.33
C VAL A 425 -21.88 21.68 6.40
N ASP A 426 -22.55 21.68 5.25
CA ASP A 426 -23.98 21.96 5.11
C ASP A 426 -24.77 20.66 5.28
N MET A 427 -25.39 20.49 6.46
CA MET A 427 -26.17 19.29 6.81
C MET A 427 -27.49 19.21 6.09
N ASP A 428 -28.08 20.32 5.66
CA ASP A 428 -29.33 20.33 4.89
C ASP A 428 -29.04 19.78 3.50
N LYS A 429 -27.95 20.20 2.88
CA LYS A 429 -27.45 19.65 1.61
C LYS A 429 -27.07 18.18 1.75
N PHE A 430 -26.44 17.77 2.85
CA PHE A 430 -26.13 16.37 3.14
C PHE A 430 -27.42 15.53 3.23
N ASN A 431 -28.47 16.05 3.84
CA ASN A 431 -29.72 15.34 4.04
C ASN A 431 -30.66 15.34 2.82
N ALA A 432 -30.47 16.27 1.87
CA ALA A 432 -31.23 16.33 0.64
C ALA A 432 -31.00 15.10 -0.27
N LYS A 433 -31.99 14.79 -1.12
CA LYS A 433 -31.79 13.77 -2.18
C LYS A 433 -30.72 14.27 -3.16
N TYR A 434 -29.80 13.41 -3.49
CA TYR A 434 -28.73 13.65 -4.47
C TYR A 434 -28.92 12.69 -5.66
N THR A 435 -29.12 13.25 -6.83
CA THR A 435 -29.02 12.52 -8.11
C THR A 435 -27.58 12.64 -8.59
N SER A 436 -26.92 11.49 -8.79
CA SER A 436 -25.51 11.47 -9.21
C SER A 436 -25.36 12.10 -10.60
N TYR A 437 -24.18 12.71 -10.83
CA TYR A 437 -23.80 13.40 -12.07
C TYR A 437 -23.90 12.52 -13.35
N SER A 438 -24.12 11.20 -13.19
CA SER A 438 -24.23 10.23 -14.29
C SER A 438 -25.56 10.28 -15.07
N GLU A 439 -26.54 11.08 -14.66
CA GLU A 439 -27.81 11.24 -15.41
C GLU A 439 -27.81 12.42 -16.38
N ASN A 440 -26.70 13.17 -16.47
CA ASN A 440 -26.59 14.34 -17.34
C ASN A 440 -25.44 14.25 -18.37
N ILE A 441 -24.97 13.03 -18.71
CA ILE A 441 -24.03 12.80 -19.83
C ILE A 441 -24.65 11.83 -20.83
#